data_a6d048273612649903601fc1aacb1a37
#
_entry.id   a6d048273612649903601fc1aacb1a37
#
_cell.length_a   1.000
_cell.length_b   1.000
_cell.length_c   1.000
_cell.angle_alpha   90.00
_cell.angle_beta   90.00
_cell.angle_gamma   90.00
#
_symmetry.space_group_name_H-M   'P 1'
#
loop_
_entity.id
_entity.type
_entity.pdbx_description
1 polymer ?
#
loop_
_entity_poly.entity_id
_entity_poly.type
_entity_poly.pdbx_seq_one_letter_code
_entity_poly.pdbx_strand_id
1 'polypeptide(L)'
;EYLIDGENTLSVILGIGDSPATAKAGLQGKQCDPGVEIWARIVRMQDGEMAQPGSGEPLLELQWTAEKAEDLPHILSATGDVGTKFGNWTWQSADVLTLDLETSESAAEFIRGIAEAYTNAKPDPIIERAKFKHQEAITAYPIYSGENFDEMFREQVQMGSEHPNWKPFELP
;
A
#
# COMPACT_ATOMS: atom_id res chain seq x y z
N GLU A 1 -3.67 0.79 -0.37
CA GLU A 1 -3.94 2.22 -0.06
C GLU A 1 -5.34 2.32 0.51
N TYR A 2 -5.43 2.85 1.72
CA TYR A 2 -6.67 2.87 2.47
C TYR A 2 -7.08 4.33 2.66
N LEU A 3 -8.03 4.80 1.84
CA LEU A 3 -8.69 6.07 2.12
C LEU A 3 -9.67 5.90 3.28
N ILE A 4 -9.69 6.88 4.17
CA ILE A 4 -10.68 6.96 5.25
C ILE A 4 -11.73 8.00 4.89
N ASP A 5 -12.92 7.87 5.48
CA ASP A 5 -13.90 8.94 5.43
C ASP A 5 -13.40 10.12 6.27
N GLY A 6 -13.33 11.33 5.69
CA GLY A 6 -12.75 12.50 6.32
C GLY A 6 -11.35 12.85 5.80
N GLU A 7 -10.48 13.38 6.67
CA GLU A 7 -9.19 13.91 6.29
C GLU A 7 -8.19 12.82 5.88
N ASN A 8 -7.63 12.98 4.68
CA ASN A 8 -6.58 12.12 4.12
C ASN A 8 -5.40 12.96 3.66
N THR A 9 -4.20 12.36 3.65
CA THR A 9 -2.98 13.00 3.15
C THR A 9 -2.38 12.21 2.00
N LEU A 10 -2.21 12.86 0.86
CA LEU A 10 -1.42 12.37 -0.27
C LEU A 10 0.01 12.89 -0.13
N SER A 11 0.98 12.01 -0.03
CA SER A 11 2.40 12.39 0.02
C SER A 11 3.17 11.79 -1.16
N VAL A 12 4.03 12.61 -1.76
CA VAL A 12 4.93 12.21 -2.85
C VAL A 12 6.36 12.50 -2.42
N ILE A 13 7.24 11.52 -2.62
CA ILE A 13 8.68 11.67 -2.38
C ILE A 13 9.35 11.78 -3.74
N LEU A 14 9.87 12.97 -4.05
CA LEU A 14 10.71 13.19 -5.20
C LEU A 14 12.14 12.75 -4.86
N GLY A 15 12.67 11.82 -5.61
CA GLY A 15 14.01 11.27 -5.41
C GLY A 15 14.59 10.71 -6.70
N ILE A 16 15.86 10.34 -6.68
CA ILE A 16 16.51 9.63 -7.78
C ILE A 16 16.75 8.18 -7.33
N GLY A 17 16.24 7.21 -8.07
CA GLY A 17 16.40 5.79 -7.79
C GLY A 17 15.13 4.99 -8.02
N ASP A 18 15.29 3.68 -8.08
CA ASP A 18 14.23 2.74 -8.48
C ASP A 18 13.25 2.41 -7.33
N SER A 19 13.54 2.85 -6.11
CA SER A 19 12.66 2.63 -4.96
C SER A 19 12.83 3.70 -3.88
N PRO A 20 11.84 3.89 -2.98
CA PRO A 20 11.94 4.80 -1.84
C PRO A 20 13.14 4.50 -0.91
N ALA A 21 13.55 3.23 -0.82
CA ALA A 21 14.70 2.84 0.00
C ALA A 21 16.02 3.23 -0.65
N THR A 22 16.18 3.04 -1.96
CA THR A 22 17.36 3.47 -2.73
C THR A 22 17.41 4.98 -2.90
N ALA A 23 16.24 5.64 -2.98
CA ALA A 23 16.16 7.10 -3.01
C ALA A 23 16.77 7.76 -1.76
N LYS A 24 16.67 7.14 -0.58
CA LYS A 24 17.23 7.70 0.66
C LYS A 24 18.76 7.54 0.79
N ALA A 25 19.32 6.46 0.26
CA ALA A 25 20.73 6.10 0.51
C ALA A 25 21.74 6.83 -0.40
N GLY A 26 21.33 7.33 -1.55
CA GLY A 26 22.22 7.89 -2.57
C GLY A 26 22.06 9.39 -2.89
N LEU A 27 21.23 10.11 -2.15
CA LEU A 27 20.77 11.46 -2.54
C LEU A 27 21.39 12.63 -1.78
N GLN A 28 22.27 12.38 -0.82
CA GLN A 28 22.92 13.49 -0.11
C GLN A 28 23.66 14.41 -1.09
N GLY A 29 23.25 15.69 -1.09
CA GLY A 29 23.85 16.72 -1.92
C GLY A 29 23.39 16.71 -3.40
N LYS A 30 22.36 15.94 -3.76
CA LYS A 30 21.71 16.05 -5.07
C LYS A 30 20.52 16.98 -5.01
N GLN A 31 20.25 17.65 -6.11
CA GLN A 31 19.14 18.57 -6.25
C GLN A 31 18.36 18.26 -7.53
N CYS A 32 17.07 18.58 -7.54
CA CYS A 32 16.33 18.66 -8.78
C CYS A 32 16.50 20.02 -9.44
N ASP A 33 16.38 20.07 -10.75
CA ASP A 33 16.47 21.33 -11.51
C ASP A 33 15.20 22.18 -11.34
N PRO A 34 15.30 23.51 -11.45
CA PRO A 34 14.13 24.38 -11.56
C PRO A 34 13.27 23.98 -12.76
N GLY A 35 11.96 24.11 -12.61
CA GLY A 35 10.99 23.74 -13.65
C GLY A 35 10.56 22.28 -13.63
N VAL A 36 11.08 21.46 -12.72
CA VAL A 36 10.51 20.10 -12.50
C VAL A 36 9.09 20.24 -12.01
N GLU A 37 8.17 19.55 -12.65
CA GLU A 37 6.75 19.55 -12.32
C GLU A 37 6.32 18.17 -11.79
N ILE A 38 5.53 18.17 -10.73
CA ILE A 38 4.90 16.98 -10.16
C ILE A 38 3.39 17.19 -10.17
N TRP A 39 2.69 16.21 -10.70
CA TRP A 39 1.25 16.12 -10.60
C TRP A 39 0.86 14.72 -10.14
N ALA A 40 0.29 14.62 -8.95
CA ALA A 40 -0.17 13.39 -8.36
C ALA A 40 -1.63 13.52 -7.95
N ARG A 41 -2.41 12.45 -8.18
CA ARG A 41 -3.84 12.43 -7.85
C ARG A 41 -4.24 11.09 -7.27
N ILE A 42 -5.17 11.13 -6.33
CA ILE A 42 -6.03 10.00 -5.99
C ILE A 42 -7.37 10.26 -6.66
N VAL A 43 -7.84 9.30 -7.43
CA VAL A 43 -9.10 9.44 -8.20
C VAL A 43 -10.06 8.31 -7.87
N ARG A 44 -11.35 8.61 -7.92
CA ARG A 44 -12.42 7.62 -7.92
C ARG A 44 -12.72 7.27 -9.38
N MET A 45 -12.57 6.00 -9.72
CA MET A 45 -12.93 5.47 -11.02
C MET A 45 -14.34 4.91 -11.01
N GLN A 46 -15.02 4.97 -12.14
CA GLN A 46 -16.25 4.22 -12.36
C GLN A 46 -15.91 2.82 -12.88
N ASP A 47 -16.83 1.88 -12.66
CA ASP A 47 -16.65 0.53 -13.20
C ASP A 47 -16.54 0.56 -14.74
N GLY A 48 -15.54 -0.13 -15.26
CA GLY A 48 -15.20 -0.14 -16.68
C GLY A 48 -14.43 1.10 -17.20
N GLU A 49 -14.18 2.10 -16.37
CA GLU A 49 -13.37 3.26 -16.74
C GLU A 49 -11.88 2.89 -16.78
N MET A 50 -11.20 3.24 -17.88
CA MET A 50 -9.76 3.00 -17.98
C MET A 50 -8.95 4.06 -17.23
N ALA A 51 -7.97 3.61 -16.46
CA ALA A 51 -7.03 4.50 -15.79
C ALA A 51 -6.09 5.16 -16.82
N GLN A 52 -6.31 6.44 -17.08
CA GLN A 52 -5.46 7.29 -17.93
C GLN A 52 -5.26 8.66 -17.27
N PRO A 53 -4.21 9.39 -17.65
CA PRO A 53 -4.03 10.75 -17.17
C PRO A 53 -5.29 11.60 -17.44
N GLY A 54 -5.84 12.18 -16.38
CA GLY A 54 -7.06 13.00 -16.48
C GLY A 54 -8.39 12.26 -16.29
N SER A 55 -8.41 10.91 -16.28
CA SER A 55 -9.64 10.14 -15.98
C SER A 55 -9.96 10.09 -14.49
N GLY A 56 -11.20 9.72 -14.16
CA GLY A 56 -11.71 9.60 -12.81
C GLY A 56 -12.04 10.93 -12.13
N GLU A 57 -12.86 10.86 -11.10
CA GLU A 57 -13.19 11.98 -10.22
C GLU A 57 -12.03 12.21 -9.24
N PRO A 58 -11.36 13.39 -9.22
CA PRO A 58 -10.28 13.63 -8.29
C PRO A 58 -10.80 13.72 -6.85
N LEU A 59 -10.21 12.94 -5.96
CA LEU A 59 -10.47 12.97 -4.52
C LEU A 59 -9.40 13.78 -3.78
N LEU A 60 -8.15 13.63 -4.15
CA LEU A 60 -7.02 14.41 -3.68
C LEU A 60 -6.10 14.73 -4.86
N GLU A 61 -5.59 15.93 -4.90
CA GLU A 61 -4.67 16.38 -5.95
C GLU A 61 -3.51 17.16 -5.33
N LEU A 62 -2.32 16.89 -5.83
CA LEU A 62 -1.09 17.60 -5.52
C LEU A 62 -0.45 18.04 -6.83
N GLN A 63 -0.26 19.35 -6.96
CA GLN A 63 0.52 19.95 -8.03
C GLN A 63 1.67 20.75 -7.43
N TRP A 64 2.84 20.59 -7.98
CA TRP A 64 4.02 21.33 -7.53
C TRP A 64 4.98 21.55 -8.69
N THR A 65 5.61 22.71 -8.69
CA THR A 65 6.65 23.08 -9.65
C THR A 65 7.85 23.61 -8.86
N ALA A 66 9.03 23.10 -9.16
CA ALA A 66 10.27 23.60 -8.58
C ALA A 66 10.59 25.00 -9.11
N GLU A 67 10.42 26.05 -8.32
CA GLU A 67 10.79 27.43 -8.70
C GLU A 67 12.31 27.63 -8.70
N LYS A 68 13.02 26.87 -7.92
CA LYS A 68 14.49 26.85 -7.79
C LYS A 68 14.97 25.40 -7.62
N ALA A 69 16.30 25.21 -7.58
CA ALA A 69 16.86 23.91 -7.25
C ALA A 69 16.46 23.50 -5.82
N GLU A 70 15.90 22.30 -5.65
CA GLU A 70 15.45 21.76 -4.37
C GLU A 70 16.26 20.52 -3.99
N ASP A 71 16.61 20.43 -2.71
CA ASP A 71 17.37 19.30 -2.19
C ASP A 71 16.54 18.01 -2.23
N LEU A 72 17.19 16.89 -2.59
CA LEU A 72 16.58 15.57 -2.64
C LEU A 72 17.00 14.71 -1.43
N PRO A 73 16.10 13.87 -0.90
CA PRO A 73 14.72 13.71 -1.31
C PRO A 73 13.83 14.86 -0.88
N HIS A 74 12.95 15.33 -1.77
CA HIS A 74 11.98 16.37 -1.47
C HIS A 74 10.59 15.73 -1.24
N ILE A 75 9.94 16.07 -0.12
CA ILE A 75 8.65 15.51 0.25
C ILE A 75 7.56 16.57 0.04
N LEU A 76 6.59 16.22 -0.75
CA LEU A 76 5.41 17.02 -1.06
C LEU A 76 4.19 16.37 -0.45
N SER A 77 3.25 17.15 0.07
CA SER A 77 2.01 16.62 0.65
C SER A 77 0.83 17.53 0.35
N ALA A 78 -0.31 16.92 0.11
CA ALA A 78 -1.61 17.58 0.03
C ALA A 78 -2.58 16.86 0.96
N THR A 79 -3.38 17.63 1.70
CA THR A 79 -4.37 17.10 2.64
C THR A 79 -5.75 17.57 2.22
N GLY A 80 -6.75 16.70 2.34
CA GLY A 80 -8.14 17.07 2.02
C GLY A 80 -9.14 16.02 2.54
N ASP A 81 -10.39 16.46 2.63
CA ASP A 81 -11.48 15.59 3.03
C ASP A 81 -11.92 14.71 1.86
N VAL A 82 -12.01 13.41 2.10
CA VAL A 82 -12.47 12.40 1.14
C VAL A 82 -13.71 11.70 1.68
N GLY A 83 -14.80 11.75 0.93
CA GLY A 83 -15.98 10.94 1.20
C GLY A 83 -15.80 9.52 0.66
N THR A 84 -15.77 8.51 1.52
CA THR A 84 -15.79 7.11 1.11
C THR A 84 -17.23 6.58 1.06
N LYS A 85 -17.46 5.53 0.25
CA LYS A 85 -18.78 4.92 0.09
C LYS A 85 -18.96 3.63 0.90
N PHE A 86 -17.89 3.12 1.49
CA PHE A 86 -17.92 1.84 2.20
C PHE A 86 -17.92 1.97 3.73
N GLY A 87 -17.87 3.20 4.27
CA GLY A 87 -17.84 3.46 5.71
C GLY A 87 -16.43 3.36 6.30
N ASN A 88 -16.35 3.02 7.58
CA ASN A 88 -15.08 2.95 8.30
C ASN A 88 -14.41 1.58 8.13
N TRP A 89 -13.09 1.60 8.00
CA TRP A 89 -12.29 0.39 8.10
C TRP A 89 -12.31 -0.15 9.54
N THR A 90 -12.28 -1.46 9.70
CA THR A 90 -12.28 -2.11 11.03
C THR A 90 -11.15 -1.61 11.91
N TRP A 91 -9.97 -1.36 11.34
CA TRP A 91 -8.80 -0.87 12.09
C TRP A 91 -8.98 0.54 12.67
N GLN A 92 -9.89 1.37 12.12
CA GLN A 92 -10.16 2.71 12.65
C GLN A 92 -10.82 2.69 14.03
N SER A 93 -11.50 1.59 14.37
CA SER A 93 -12.12 1.36 15.67
C SER A 93 -11.34 0.39 16.54
N ALA A 94 -10.20 -0.09 16.09
CA ALA A 94 -9.36 -1.00 16.85
C ALA A 94 -8.66 -0.27 18.01
N ASP A 95 -8.49 -0.96 19.12
CA ASP A 95 -7.73 -0.45 20.25
C ASP A 95 -6.26 -0.23 19.87
N VAL A 96 -5.69 0.85 20.41
CA VAL A 96 -4.25 1.10 20.26
C VAL A 96 -3.47 0.08 21.08
N LEU A 97 -2.72 -0.77 20.39
CA LEU A 97 -1.87 -1.76 21.06
C LEU A 97 -0.70 -1.08 21.75
N THR A 98 -0.47 -1.47 23.01
CA THR A 98 0.74 -1.09 23.73
C THR A 98 1.86 -2.06 23.33
N LEU A 99 2.99 -1.52 22.88
CA LEU A 99 4.17 -2.32 22.54
C LEU A 99 4.90 -2.71 23.84
N ASP A 100 4.40 -3.73 24.50
CA ASP A 100 5.09 -4.44 25.58
C ASP A 100 5.76 -5.73 25.07
N LEU A 101 6.41 -6.46 25.97
CA LEU A 101 7.12 -7.68 25.60
C LEU A 101 6.16 -8.75 25.06
N GLU A 102 5.02 -8.94 25.71
CA GLU A 102 4.02 -9.96 25.34
C GLU A 102 3.43 -9.68 23.95
N THR A 103 3.06 -8.43 23.68
CA THR A 103 2.55 -7.99 22.37
C THR A 103 3.62 -8.16 21.29
N SER A 104 4.89 -7.84 21.61
CA SER A 104 6.00 -7.99 20.67
C SER A 104 6.29 -9.45 20.33
N GLU A 105 6.24 -10.34 21.32
CA GLU A 105 6.41 -11.79 21.13
C GLU A 105 5.28 -12.37 20.29
N SER A 106 4.02 -11.99 20.57
CA SER A 106 2.84 -12.41 19.81
C SER A 106 2.90 -11.94 18.35
N ALA A 107 3.33 -10.70 18.12
CA ALA A 107 3.53 -10.17 16.76
C ALA A 107 4.64 -10.93 16.01
N ALA A 108 5.74 -11.23 16.68
CA ALA A 108 6.82 -12.00 16.09
C ALA A 108 6.40 -13.44 15.75
N GLU A 109 5.61 -14.08 16.60
CA GLU A 109 5.06 -15.40 16.33
C GLU A 109 4.08 -15.38 15.15
N PHE A 110 3.21 -14.37 15.10
CA PHE A 110 2.30 -14.17 13.97
C PHE A 110 3.08 -14.05 12.63
N ILE A 111 4.13 -13.23 12.59
CA ILE A 111 4.95 -13.02 11.39
C ILE A 111 5.70 -14.31 11.03
N ARG A 112 6.28 -15.03 12.00
CA ARG A 112 6.92 -16.33 11.75
C ARG A 112 5.95 -17.33 11.15
N GLY A 113 4.72 -17.41 11.67
CA GLY A 113 3.69 -18.30 11.15
C GLY A 113 3.31 -17.99 9.69
N ILE A 114 3.28 -16.72 9.29
CA ILE A 114 3.08 -16.30 7.90
C ILE A 114 4.28 -16.72 7.04
N ALA A 115 5.50 -16.43 7.48
CA ALA A 115 6.72 -16.77 6.75
C ALA A 115 6.86 -18.30 6.55
N GLU A 116 6.54 -19.08 7.57
CA GLU A 116 6.53 -20.55 7.49
C GLU A 116 5.47 -21.06 6.51
N ALA A 117 4.28 -20.47 6.52
CA ALA A 117 3.22 -20.83 5.61
C ALA A 117 3.60 -20.54 4.14
N TYR A 118 4.22 -19.40 3.86
CA TYR A 118 4.77 -19.08 2.55
C TYR A 118 5.88 -20.06 2.15
N THR A 119 6.85 -20.29 3.03
CA THR A 119 7.97 -21.21 2.78
C THR A 119 7.49 -22.61 2.39
N ASN A 120 6.43 -23.09 3.03
CA ASN A 120 5.87 -24.42 2.79
C ASN A 120 4.76 -24.46 1.74
N ALA A 121 4.52 -23.36 1.03
CA ALA A 121 3.43 -23.21 0.06
C ALA A 121 2.05 -23.61 0.61
N LYS A 122 1.77 -23.21 1.87
CA LYS A 122 0.50 -23.48 2.56
C LYS A 122 -0.30 -22.19 2.66
N PRO A 123 -1.20 -21.88 1.72
CA PRO A 123 -1.93 -20.62 1.70
C PRO A 123 -2.98 -20.49 2.81
N ASP A 124 -3.63 -21.59 3.22
CA ASP A 124 -4.77 -21.54 4.14
C ASP A 124 -4.49 -20.83 5.49
N PRO A 125 -3.36 -21.03 6.17
CA PRO A 125 -3.04 -20.27 7.38
C PRO A 125 -2.90 -18.76 7.15
N ILE A 126 -2.50 -18.34 5.96
CA ILE A 126 -2.36 -16.92 5.59
C ILE A 126 -3.74 -16.34 5.30
N ILE A 127 -4.57 -17.07 4.56
CA ILE A 127 -5.94 -16.69 4.23
C ILE A 127 -6.76 -16.47 5.51
N GLU A 128 -6.68 -17.38 6.46
CA GLU A 128 -7.41 -17.24 7.73
C GLU A 128 -6.98 -15.97 8.50
N ARG A 129 -5.69 -15.66 8.49
CA ARG A 129 -5.16 -14.43 9.11
C ARG A 129 -5.54 -13.16 8.35
N ALA A 130 -5.69 -13.25 7.03
CA ALA A 130 -6.05 -12.13 6.16
C ALA A 130 -7.57 -11.95 6.00
N LYS A 131 -8.38 -12.79 6.59
CA LYS A 131 -9.84 -12.85 6.39
C LYS A 131 -10.54 -11.50 6.51
N PHE A 132 -10.25 -10.74 7.56
CA PHE A 132 -10.84 -9.42 7.74
C PHE A 132 -10.42 -8.46 6.62
N LYS A 133 -9.15 -8.47 6.24
CA LYS A 133 -8.64 -7.65 5.13
C LYS A 133 -9.33 -8.00 3.81
N HIS A 134 -9.55 -9.29 3.52
CA HIS A 134 -10.24 -9.72 2.31
C HIS A 134 -11.70 -9.27 2.31
N GLN A 135 -12.40 -9.38 3.44
CA GLN A 135 -13.79 -8.91 3.56
C GLN A 135 -13.91 -7.40 3.36
N GLU A 136 -13.02 -6.62 3.95
CA GLU A 136 -12.97 -5.17 3.77
C GLU A 136 -12.62 -4.80 2.33
N ALA A 137 -11.67 -5.49 1.71
CA ALA A 137 -11.30 -5.24 0.32
C ALA A 137 -12.47 -5.47 -0.64
N ILE A 138 -13.24 -6.55 -0.46
CA ILE A 138 -14.46 -6.82 -1.25
C ILE A 138 -15.51 -5.71 -1.05
N THR A 139 -15.65 -5.20 0.17
CA THR A 139 -16.59 -4.13 0.48
C THR A 139 -16.16 -2.80 -0.11
N ALA A 140 -14.88 -2.48 -0.01
CA ALA A 140 -14.32 -1.22 -0.49
C ALA A 140 -14.17 -1.15 -2.01
N TYR A 141 -13.98 -2.30 -2.63
CA TYR A 141 -13.75 -2.42 -4.08
C TYR A 141 -14.78 -3.37 -4.70
N PRO A 142 -15.97 -2.87 -5.09
CA PRO A 142 -17.05 -3.70 -5.63
C PRO A 142 -16.65 -4.54 -6.85
N ILE A 143 -15.62 -4.15 -7.59
CA ILE A 143 -15.06 -4.94 -8.69
C ILE A 143 -14.67 -6.37 -8.26
N TYR A 144 -14.36 -6.55 -6.97
CA TYR A 144 -14.01 -7.85 -6.42
C TYR A 144 -15.20 -8.62 -5.82
N SER A 145 -16.43 -8.06 -5.88
CA SER A 145 -17.59 -8.68 -5.24
C SER A 145 -17.99 -10.05 -5.80
N GLY A 146 -17.55 -10.38 -7.01
CA GLY A 146 -17.72 -11.69 -7.64
C GLY A 146 -16.50 -12.60 -7.57
N GLU A 147 -15.40 -12.11 -7.04
CA GLU A 147 -14.13 -12.82 -7.01
C GLU A 147 -13.97 -13.65 -5.74
N ASN A 148 -13.40 -14.83 -5.89
CA ASN A 148 -12.98 -15.64 -4.76
C ASN A 148 -11.54 -15.30 -4.39
N PHE A 149 -11.37 -14.29 -3.53
CA PHE A 149 -10.04 -13.84 -3.08
C PHE A 149 -9.20 -14.98 -2.51
N ASP A 150 -9.81 -15.89 -1.79
CA ASP A 150 -9.11 -17.02 -1.19
C ASP A 150 -8.56 -17.97 -2.25
N GLU A 151 -9.32 -18.21 -3.32
CA GLU A 151 -8.90 -19.03 -4.43
C GLU A 151 -7.80 -18.37 -5.26
N MET A 152 -7.98 -17.11 -5.61
CA MET A 152 -6.95 -16.31 -6.27
C MET A 152 -5.63 -16.31 -5.49
N PHE A 153 -5.70 -16.19 -4.17
CA PHE A 153 -4.52 -16.20 -3.32
C PHE A 153 -3.86 -17.58 -3.28
N ARG A 154 -4.64 -18.67 -3.23
CA ARG A 154 -4.10 -20.04 -3.32
C ARG A 154 -3.34 -20.26 -4.63
N GLU A 155 -3.92 -19.85 -5.74
CA GLU A 155 -3.27 -19.93 -7.06
C GLU A 155 -1.98 -19.12 -7.11
N GLN A 156 -1.96 -17.90 -6.56
CA GLN A 156 -0.77 -17.07 -6.51
C GLN A 156 0.36 -17.70 -5.69
N VAL A 157 0.04 -18.27 -4.52
CA VAL A 157 1.05 -18.94 -3.67
C VAL A 157 1.57 -20.20 -4.36
N GLN A 158 0.71 -20.97 -5.02
CA GLN A 158 1.11 -22.16 -5.76
C GLN A 158 2.03 -21.78 -6.93
N MET A 159 1.63 -20.86 -7.79
CA MET A 159 2.47 -20.39 -8.90
C MET A 159 3.80 -19.83 -8.42
N GLY A 160 3.78 -19.09 -7.30
CA GLY A 160 5.00 -18.57 -6.68
C GLY A 160 5.94 -19.69 -6.25
N SER A 161 5.43 -20.72 -5.58
CA SER A 161 6.22 -21.84 -5.07
C SER A 161 6.84 -22.73 -6.17
N GLU A 162 6.21 -22.76 -7.34
CA GLU A 162 6.69 -23.48 -8.53
C GLU A 162 7.77 -22.68 -9.31
N HIS A 163 7.93 -21.39 -8.97
CA HIS A 163 8.89 -20.54 -9.66
C HIS A 163 10.33 -20.94 -9.31
N PRO A 164 11.26 -21.09 -10.30
CA PRO A 164 12.63 -21.57 -10.05
C PRO A 164 13.47 -20.66 -9.12
N ASN A 165 13.05 -19.40 -8.93
CA ASN A 165 13.69 -18.47 -8.01
C ASN A 165 12.99 -18.39 -6.64
N TRP A 166 11.99 -19.23 -6.39
CA TRP A 166 11.38 -19.29 -5.07
C TRP A 166 12.41 -19.68 -4.02
N LYS A 167 12.52 -18.87 -3.01
CA LYS A 167 13.42 -19.14 -1.88
C LYS A 167 12.63 -19.11 -0.57
N PRO A 168 12.93 -19.99 0.37
CA PRO A 168 12.42 -19.89 1.72
C PRO A 168 12.66 -18.48 2.29
N PHE A 169 11.67 -17.97 2.99
CA PHE A 169 11.80 -16.69 3.68
C PHE A 169 12.57 -16.92 4.98
N GLU A 170 13.79 -16.40 5.08
CA GLU A 170 14.58 -16.44 6.30
C GLU A 170 14.29 -15.18 7.12
N LEU A 171 13.71 -15.36 8.30
CA LEU A 171 13.57 -14.27 9.28
C LEU A 171 14.90 -14.10 10.02
N PRO A 172 15.31 -12.86 10.26
CA PRO A 172 16.51 -12.56 11.04
C PRO A 172 16.38 -13.00 12.50
#